data_358f1ac6e011e87f5bf6656fc2e77af8
#
_entry.id   358f1ac6e011e87f5bf6656fc2e77af8
#
_cell.length_a   1.000
_cell.length_b   1.000
_cell.length_c   1.000
_cell.angle_alpha   90.00
_cell.angle_beta   90.00
_cell.angle_gamma   90.00
#
_symmetry.space_group_name_H-M   'P 1'
#
loop_
_entity.id
_entity.type
_entity.pdbx_description
1 polymer ?
#
loop_
_entity_poly.entity_id
_entity_poly.type
_entity_poly.pdbx_seq_one_letter_code
_entity_poly.pdbx_strand_id
1 'polypeptide(L)'
;SDLEKAGVNFSQERGNYDLTMEGGHSSKRVAHVADKTGQSVQTNLLAQVQQKQNITLFEHYLAVDLLIDGNTCHGAYVFDKKSHQVISFVSHKTILATGGASKSYLYTSNPDTSTGDGIAMAFRAGCEIVNMEFTQFHPTCLFHPHAKSFLISETLRGEGAKLILPNGEEFMHNYDDRLELAPRDTVARAIDHEMKTHGFDCVYLDISFKDSKWISKRFPNITERCSTLGIDICSKPIPVVPAAHYTCGGVNTDLSAQSNIDNLYAIGEVAHTGVHGANRIASNSLLECIVFAKSCAKNINKNSIGNIFPTINAWDASRVEPSKEMVVVTHLWHEVRRIMWNFVGIVRSDNRLKSASHRLQKIHKEVNDYYQLYTITDDLIELRNLVQISKIIVESALSRKESRGLHFNQDYPKQLDKAHNSVIIKS
;
A
#
# COMPACT_ATOMS: atom_id res chain seq x y z
N SER A 1 -25.45 -1.51 10.93
CA SER A 1 -24.03 -1.14 11.18
C SER A 1 -23.85 0.37 11.04
N ASP A 2 -22.69 0.93 11.44
CA ASP A 2 -22.39 2.36 11.24
C ASP A 2 -22.30 2.71 9.74
N LEU A 3 -21.83 1.79 8.93
CA LEU A 3 -21.77 1.95 7.48
C LEU A 3 -23.16 2.00 6.81
N GLU A 4 -24.12 1.22 7.30
CA GLU A 4 -25.51 1.29 6.81
C GLU A 4 -26.16 2.64 7.16
N LYS A 5 -25.92 3.13 8.39
CA LYS A 5 -26.32 4.50 8.77
C LYS A 5 -25.67 5.57 7.88
N ALA A 6 -24.49 5.26 7.33
CA ALA A 6 -23.80 6.11 6.35
C ALA A 6 -24.34 5.95 4.91
N GLY A 7 -25.32 5.08 4.67
CA GLY A 7 -25.94 4.87 3.36
C GLY A 7 -25.36 3.71 2.54
N VAL A 8 -24.50 2.88 3.14
CA VAL A 8 -23.96 1.70 2.45
C VAL A 8 -25.00 0.59 2.44
N ASN A 9 -25.44 0.18 1.26
CA ASN A 9 -26.42 -0.89 1.06
C ASN A 9 -25.69 -2.21 0.75
N PHE A 10 -25.43 -3.02 1.77
CA PHE A 10 -24.83 -4.35 1.60
C PHE A 10 -25.77 -5.30 0.87
N SER A 11 -25.18 -6.19 0.05
CA SER A 11 -25.92 -7.25 -0.66
C SER A 11 -26.67 -8.13 0.34
N GLN A 12 -27.92 -8.47 0.00
CA GLN A 12 -28.79 -9.30 0.82
C GLN A 12 -29.41 -10.43 0.00
N GLU A 13 -29.56 -11.58 0.64
CA GLU A 13 -30.32 -12.71 0.12
C GLU A 13 -31.40 -13.11 1.13
N ARG A 14 -32.69 -13.11 0.70
CA ARG A 14 -33.85 -13.44 1.53
C ARG A 14 -33.91 -12.65 2.86
N GLY A 15 -33.53 -11.37 2.84
CA GLY A 15 -33.57 -10.50 4.00
C GLY A 15 -32.38 -10.61 4.97
N ASN A 16 -31.40 -11.48 4.70
CA ASN A 16 -30.15 -11.59 5.45
C ASN A 16 -28.98 -11.07 4.60
N TYR A 17 -27.86 -10.70 5.24
CA TYR A 17 -26.66 -10.35 4.50
C TYR A 17 -26.19 -11.54 3.65
N ASP A 18 -25.93 -11.29 2.38
CA ASP A 18 -25.18 -12.20 1.54
C ASP A 18 -23.71 -12.12 1.96
N LEU A 19 -23.22 -13.20 2.58
CA LEU A 19 -21.85 -13.26 3.10
C LEU A 19 -20.97 -14.09 2.19
N THR A 20 -19.81 -13.57 1.85
CA THR A 20 -18.77 -14.26 1.09
C THR A 20 -17.64 -14.76 1.98
N MET A 21 -16.89 -15.72 1.46
CA MET A 21 -15.64 -16.21 2.04
C MET A 21 -14.50 -15.86 1.09
N GLU A 22 -13.43 -15.31 1.64
CA GLU A 22 -12.23 -14.97 0.90
C GLU A 22 -11.03 -15.79 1.38
N GLY A 23 -9.88 -15.67 0.73
CA GLY A 23 -8.67 -16.41 1.08
C GLY A 23 -8.26 -16.22 2.54
N GLY A 24 -7.98 -17.33 3.24
CA GLY A 24 -7.63 -17.35 4.67
C GLY A 24 -8.81 -17.33 5.64
N HIS A 25 -10.06 -17.25 5.16
CA HIS A 25 -11.25 -17.32 6.01
C HIS A 25 -11.69 -18.77 6.26
N SER A 26 -12.09 -19.06 7.47
CA SER A 26 -12.64 -20.36 7.87
C SER A 26 -14.16 -20.49 7.62
N SER A 27 -14.85 -19.36 7.36
CA SER A 27 -16.30 -19.31 7.14
C SER A 27 -16.69 -18.10 6.30
N LYS A 28 -17.91 -18.13 5.73
CA LYS A 28 -18.52 -16.97 5.07
C LYS A 28 -18.85 -15.90 6.11
N ARG A 29 -18.16 -14.76 6.07
CA ARG A 29 -18.31 -13.68 7.06
C ARG A 29 -18.11 -12.27 6.51
N VAL A 30 -17.83 -12.13 5.21
CA VAL A 30 -17.56 -10.83 4.58
C VAL A 30 -18.86 -10.32 3.98
N ALA A 31 -19.39 -9.23 4.56
CA ALA A 31 -20.47 -8.46 3.96
C ALA A 31 -19.91 -7.64 2.78
N HIS A 32 -20.63 -7.61 1.66
CA HIS A 32 -20.16 -6.96 0.45
C HIS A 32 -21.27 -6.19 -0.27
N VAL A 33 -20.89 -5.31 -1.19
CA VAL A 33 -21.77 -4.64 -2.14
C VAL A 33 -21.35 -5.11 -3.53
N ALA A 34 -21.88 -6.25 -3.96
CA ALA A 34 -21.44 -6.92 -5.18
C ALA A 34 -19.89 -6.97 -5.27
N ASP A 35 -19.30 -6.43 -6.34
CA ASP A 35 -17.85 -6.29 -6.55
C ASP A 35 -17.31 -4.85 -6.32
N LYS A 36 -18.09 -3.98 -5.60
CA LYS A 36 -17.85 -2.55 -5.44
C LYS A 36 -17.86 -2.07 -3.99
N THR A 37 -17.59 -2.96 -3.04
CA THR A 37 -17.71 -2.64 -1.60
C THR A 37 -16.89 -1.41 -1.20
N GLY A 38 -15.62 -1.34 -1.57
CA GLY A 38 -14.75 -0.20 -1.26
C GLY A 38 -15.27 1.10 -1.87
N GLN A 39 -15.68 1.09 -3.13
CA GLN A 39 -16.25 2.25 -3.82
C GLN A 39 -17.54 2.72 -3.12
N SER A 40 -18.45 1.79 -2.78
CA SER A 40 -19.69 2.13 -2.09
C SER A 40 -19.43 2.79 -0.73
N VAL A 41 -18.51 2.23 0.07
CA VAL A 41 -18.14 2.82 1.37
C VAL A 41 -17.57 4.21 1.19
N GLN A 42 -16.58 4.40 0.31
CA GLN A 42 -15.94 5.69 0.07
C GLN A 42 -16.95 6.75 -0.39
N THR A 43 -17.76 6.44 -1.40
CA THR A 43 -18.72 7.40 -1.97
C THR A 43 -19.74 7.87 -0.94
N ASN A 44 -20.29 6.94 -0.14
CA ASN A 44 -21.29 7.29 0.86
C ASN A 44 -20.69 8.11 2.02
N LEU A 45 -19.49 7.74 2.50
CA LEU A 45 -18.82 8.51 3.56
C LEU A 45 -18.42 9.91 3.06
N LEU A 46 -17.90 10.03 1.84
CA LEU A 46 -17.53 11.33 1.25
C LEU A 46 -18.75 12.24 1.11
N ALA A 47 -19.88 11.72 0.63
CA ALA A 47 -21.13 12.49 0.52
C ALA A 47 -21.60 13.02 1.88
N GLN A 48 -21.44 12.26 2.96
CA GLN A 48 -21.74 12.73 4.31
C GLN A 48 -20.77 13.81 4.81
N VAL A 49 -19.48 13.64 4.54
CA VAL A 49 -18.45 14.63 4.91
C VAL A 49 -18.73 15.97 4.23
N GLN A 50 -19.05 15.95 2.94
CA GLN A 50 -19.37 17.17 2.15
C GLN A 50 -20.57 17.95 2.66
N GLN A 51 -21.49 17.30 3.38
CA GLN A 51 -22.67 17.95 3.98
C GLN A 51 -22.39 18.61 5.34
N LYS A 52 -21.21 18.39 5.93
CA LYS A 52 -20.85 18.91 7.25
C LYS A 52 -20.18 20.28 7.15
N GLN A 53 -20.81 21.31 7.71
CA GLN A 53 -20.29 22.69 7.70
C GLN A 53 -18.99 22.88 8.48
N ASN A 54 -18.71 22.01 9.45
CA ASN A 54 -17.50 22.05 10.27
C ASN A 54 -16.35 21.22 9.72
N ILE A 55 -16.46 20.71 8.48
CA ILE A 55 -15.42 19.96 7.80
C ILE A 55 -15.04 20.71 6.51
N THR A 56 -13.75 21.00 6.36
CA THR A 56 -13.22 21.61 5.16
C THR A 56 -12.34 20.60 4.42
N LEU A 57 -12.61 20.38 3.13
CA LEU A 57 -11.82 19.52 2.26
C LEU A 57 -10.86 20.39 1.43
N PHE A 58 -9.58 20.08 1.48
CA PHE A 58 -8.54 20.72 0.68
C PHE A 58 -8.06 19.75 -0.39
N GLU A 59 -8.61 19.86 -1.59
CA GLU A 59 -8.21 19.08 -2.76
C GLU A 59 -7.00 19.71 -3.44
N HIS A 60 -6.11 18.88 -4.01
CA HIS A 60 -4.84 19.32 -4.62
C HIS A 60 -3.82 19.89 -3.64
N TYR A 61 -3.88 19.47 -2.39
CA TYR A 61 -2.93 19.78 -1.35
C TYR A 61 -2.12 18.53 -1.00
N LEU A 62 -0.79 18.67 -0.89
CA LEU A 62 0.13 17.57 -0.55
C LEU A 62 0.88 17.91 0.73
N ALA A 63 0.80 17.05 1.73
CA ALA A 63 1.59 17.22 2.96
C ALA A 63 3.08 16.99 2.68
N VAL A 64 3.92 17.90 3.15
CA VAL A 64 5.38 17.90 2.92
C VAL A 64 6.12 17.30 4.10
N ASP A 65 5.89 17.88 5.29
CA ASP A 65 6.47 17.44 6.56
C ASP A 65 5.56 17.83 7.73
N LEU A 66 5.73 17.16 8.87
CA LEU A 66 5.02 17.48 10.11
C LEU A 66 5.66 18.67 10.82
N LEU A 67 4.85 19.47 11.48
CA LEU A 67 5.28 20.57 12.35
C LEU A 67 5.54 20.01 13.75
N ILE A 68 6.79 19.84 14.11
CA ILE A 68 7.23 19.24 15.37
C ILE A 68 7.95 20.28 16.23
N ASP A 69 7.52 20.39 17.50
CA ASP A 69 8.25 21.11 18.54
C ASP A 69 8.45 20.18 19.75
N GLY A 70 9.71 19.91 20.08
CA GLY A 70 10.06 18.87 21.04
C GLY A 70 9.52 17.51 20.63
N ASN A 71 8.66 16.93 21.47
CA ASN A 71 7.96 15.65 21.18
C ASN A 71 6.50 15.86 20.78
N THR A 72 6.10 17.05 20.34
CA THR A 72 4.70 17.39 20.07
C THR A 72 4.49 17.78 18.60
N CYS A 73 3.46 17.20 17.98
CA CYS A 73 3.01 17.57 16.65
C CYS A 73 1.98 18.71 16.72
N HIS A 74 2.19 19.73 15.90
CA HIS A 74 1.35 20.93 15.82
C HIS A 74 0.72 21.13 14.43
N GLY A 75 0.74 20.12 13.58
CA GLY A 75 0.20 20.20 12.23
C GLY A 75 1.17 19.75 11.16
N ALA A 76 1.08 20.34 9.97
CA ALA A 76 1.92 19.99 8.84
C ALA A 76 2.21 21.20 7.93
N TYR A 77 3.36 21.17 7.26
CA TYR A 77 3.59 21.95 6.05
C TYR A 77 2.88 21.25 4.88
N VAL A 78 2.15 22.04 4.11
CA VAL A 78 1.32 21.53 3.02
C VAL A 78 1.57 22.31 1.75
N PHE A 79 1.90 21.62 0.67
CA PHE A 79 2.13 22.18 -0.65
C PHE A 79 0.79 22.31 -1.39
N ASP A 80 0.41 23.53 -1.75
CA ASP A 80 -0.72 23.81 -2.63
C ASP A 80 -0.28 23.66 -4.10
N LYS A 81 -0.79 22.64 -4.77
CA LYS A 81 -0.45 22.34 -6.18
C LYS A 81 -0.92 23.42 -7.16
N LYS A 82 -1.85 24.31 -6.78
CA LYS A 82 -2.36 25.38 -7.64
C LYS A 82 -1.53 26.65 -7.54
N SER A 83 -1.18 27.07 -6.33
CA SER A 83 -0.36 28.27 -6.11
C SER A 83 1.13 27.99 -6.10
N HIS A 84 1.55 26.72 -6.06
CA HIS A 84 2.93 26.25 -5.87
C HIS A 84 3.59 26.81 -4.60
N GLN A 85 2.81 27.03 -3.55
CA GLN A 85 3.30 27.55 -2.27
C GLN A 85 3.15 26.51 -1.17
N VAL A 86 4.01 26.58 -0.15
CA VAL A 86 3.88 25.79 1.06
C VAL A 86 3.23 26.63 2.15
N ILE A 87 2.19 26.08 2.73
CA ILE A 87 1.36 26.69 3.77
C ILE A 87 1.50 25.87 5.05
N SER A 88 1.59 26.54 6.21
CA SER A 88 1.57 25.90 7.52
C SER A 88 0.13 25.68 7.97
N PHE A 89 -0.28 24.41 8.06
CA PHE A 89 -1.55 24.01 8.66
C PHE A 89 -1.32 23.69 10.14
N VAL A 90 -1.69 24.59 11.01
CA VAL A 90 -1.51 24.44 12.46
C VAL A 90 -2.75 23.79 13.07
N SER A 91 -2.55 22.77 13.90
CA SER A 91 -3.64 22.01 14.51
C SER A 91 -3.27 21.47 15.91
N HIS A 92 -4.26 21.30 16.77
CA HIS A 92 -4.08 20.65 18.07
C HIS A 92 -3.88 19.14 17.97
N LYS A 93 -4.41 18.52 16.94
CA LYS A 93 -4.29 17.07 16.68
C LYS A 93 -4.10 16.84 15.19
N THR A 94 -3.15 16.01 14.86
CA THR A 94 -2.86 15.62 13.49
C THR A 94 -3.09 14.12 13.34
N ILE A 95 -3.82 13.72 12.30
CA ILE A 95 -4.15 12.32 12.04
C ILE A 95 -3.62 11.95 10.66
N LEU A 96 -2.70 11.01 10.60
CA LEU A 96 -2.25 10.43 9.36
C LEU A 96 -3.25 9.34 8.91
N ALA A 97 -3.78 9.47 7.70
CA ALA A 97 -4.68 8.52 7.06
C ALA A 97 -4.30 8.33 5.58
N THR A 98 -3.00 8.28 5.31
CA THR A 98 -2.39 8.45 3.99
C THR A 98 -2.23 7.15 3.21
N GLY A 99 -2.69 6.02 3.76
CA GLY A 99 -2.52 4.71 3.12
C GLY A 99 -1.10 4.17 3.22
N GLY A 100 -0.82 3.11 2.46
CA GLY A 100 0.44 2.38 2.50
C GLY A 100 1.50 2.87 1.52
N ALA A 101 2.47 1.99 1.23
CA ALA A 101 3.69 2.31 0.49
C ALA A 101 3.91 1.41 -0.74
N SER A 102 2.87 0.79 -1.28
CA SER A 102 3.01 -0.21 -2.34
C SER A 102 3.56 0.35 -3.66
N LYS A 103 3.52 1.68 -3.87
CA LYS A 103 4.09 2.35 -5.04
C LYS A 103 5.63 2.31 -5.06
N SER A 104 6.28 1.96 -3.96
CA SER A 104 7.71 1.70 -3.93
C SER A 104 8.14 0.54 -4.84
N TYR A 105 7.23 -0.33 -5.26
CA TYR A 105 7.50 -1.42 -6.19
C TYR A 105 7.06 -1.09 -7.63
N LEU A 106 7.70 -1.74 -8.60
CA LEU A 106 7.42 -1.51 -10.02
C LEU A 106 5.97 -1.84 -10.37
N TYR A 107 5.49 -3.02 -9.92
CA TYR A 107 4.11 -3.44 -10.08
C TYR A 107 3.36 -3.33 -8.77
N THR A 108 2.23 -2.64 -8.80
CA THR A 108 1.35 -2.45 -7.64
C THR A 108 -0.11 -2.46 -8.07
N SER A 109 -0.99 -2.96 -7.23
CA SER A 109 -2.44 -2.87 -7.39
C SER A 109 -3.03 -1.57 -6.81
N ASN A 110 -2.20 -0.73 -6.19
CA ASN A 110 -2.63 0.49 -5.50
C ASN A 110 -2.56 1.70 -6.43
N PRO A 111 -3.31 2.78 -6.15
CA PRO A 111 -3.26 4.03 -6.91
C PRO A 111 -1.88 4.70 -6.83
N ASP A 112 -1.66 5.67 -7.71
CA ASP A 112 -0.38 6.38 -7.82
C ASP A 112 -0.01 7.16 -6.53
N THR A 113 -0.99 7.47 -5.69
CA THR A 113 -0.82 8.18 -4.41
C THR A 113 -0.35 7.29 -3.24
N SER A 114 -0.16 5.98 -3.42
CA SER A 114 0.31 5.06 -2.35
C SER A 114 1.84 5.05 -2.24
N THR A 115 2.43 6.23 -2.08
CA THR A 115 3.88 6.50 -2.06
C THR A 115 4.52 6.40 -0.67
N GLY A 116 3.71 6.18 0.38
CA GLY A 116 4.19 6.05 1.76
C GLY A 116 4.46 7.39 2.44
N ASP A 117 3.86 8.48 1.95
CA ASP A 117 4.15 9.83 2.41
C ASP A 117 3.98 10.02 3.92
N GLY A 118 2.87 9.53 4.49
CA GLY A 118 2.62 9.64 5.93
C GLY A 118 3.63 8.88 6.77
N ILE A 119 4.06 7.68 6.33
CA ILE A 119 5.08 6.89 7.03
C ILE A 119 6.44 7.62 6.96
N ALA A 120 6.79 8.18 5.79
CA ALA A 120 8.02 8.93 5.61
C ALA A 120 8.06 10.21 6.46
N MET A 121 6.96 10.97 6.51
CA MET A 121 6.83 12.15 7.36
C MET A 121 6.92 11.77 8.86
N ALA A 122 6.22 10.72 9.28
CA ALA A 122 6.27 10.23 10.64
C ALA A 122 7.68 9.78 11.05
N PHE A 123 8.39 9.07 10.17
CA PHE A 123 9.79 8.69 10.41
C PHE A 123 10.69 9.93 10.59
N ARG A 124 10.57 10.93 9.71
CA ARG A 124 11.35 12.19 9.84
C ARG A 124 11.03 12.94 11.13
N ALA A 125 9.79 12.84 11.60
CA ALA A 125 9.33 13.41 12.87
C ALA A 125 9.83 12.65 14.11
N GLY A 126 10.42 11.46 13.97
CA GLY A 126 10.89 10.64 15.09
C GLY A 126 9.92 9.56 15.57
N CYS A 127 8.91 9.24 14.78
CA CYS A 127 8.03 8.11 15.07
C CYS A 127 8.76 6.77 14.91
N GLU A 128 8.35 5.81 15.73
CA GLU A 128 8.70 4.40 15.54
C GLU A 128 7.98 3.85 14.31
N ILE A 129 8.73 3.29 13.36
CA ILE A 129 8.21 2.61 12.18
C ILE A 129 8.45 1.12 12.33
N VAL A 130 7.40 0.31 12.21
CA VAL A 130 7.41 -1.09 12.60
C VAL A 130 7.02 -1.99 11.44
N ASN A 131 7.74 -3.13 11.31
CA ASN A 131 7.38 -4.26 10.43
C ASN A 131 7.24 -3.92 8.94
N MET A 132 8.01 -2.99 8.41
CA MET A 132 7.91 -2.54 7.02
C MET A 132 8.32 -3.61 5.99
N GLU A 133 9.00 -4.66 6.39
CA GLU A 133 9.34 -5.79 5.53
C GLU A 133 8.12 -6.65 5.14
N PHE A 134 6.99 -6.52 5.84
CA PHE A 134 5.77 -7.27 5.54
C PHE A 134 4.89 -6.54 4.51
N THR A 135 5.33 -6.59 3.26
CA THR A 135 4.55 -6.12 2.11
C THR A 135 3.84 -7.31 1.45
N GLN A 136 2.51 -7.27 1.39
CA GLN A 136 1.71 -8.29 0.73
C GLN A 136 1.70 -8.06 -0.79
N PHE A 137 1.98 -9.11 -1.54
CA PHE A 137 1.85 -9.12 -3.00
C PHE A 137 0.58 -9.89 -3.39
N HIS A 138 -0.24 -9.30 -4.27
CA HIS A 138 -1.33 -10.02 -4.91
C HIS A 138 -0.76 -10.80 -6.10
N PRO A 139 -1.09 -12.09 -6.25
CA PRO A 139 -0.47 -12.93 -7.30
C PRO A 139 -0.76 -12.48 -8.73
N THR A 140 -1.98 -11.98 -8.98
CA THR A 140 -2.51 -11.79 -10.33
C THR A 140 -2.98 -10.35 -10.57
N CYS A 141 -2.05 -9.46 -10.92
CA CYS A 141 -2.34 -8.14 -11.49
C CYS A 141 -2.19 -8.22 -13.01
N LEU A 142 -3.05 -7.55 -13.76
CA LEU A 142 -2.98 -7.55 -15.22
C LEU A 142 -1.66 -6.93 -15.69
N PHE A 143 -0.88 -7.71 -16.46
CA PHE A 143 0.34 -7.24 -17.09
C PHE A 143 0.01 -6.62 -18.45
N HIS A 144 -0.05 -5.29 -18.51
CA HIS A 144 -0.28 -4.57 -19.75
C HIS A 144 0.19 -3.11 -19.59
N PRO A 145 0.85 -2.48 -20.59
CA PRO A 145 1.40 -1.12 -20.50
C PRO A 145 0.38 -0.04 -20.10
N HIS A 146 -0.88 -0.22 -20.48
CA HIS A 146 -1.97 0.73 -20.21
C HIS A 146 -2.96 0.25 -19.14
N ALA A 147 -2.69 -0.87 -18.47
CA ALA A 147 -3.65 -1.44 -17.52
C ALA A 147 -3.64 -0.77 -16.14
N LYS A 148 -2.59 -0.01 -15.78
CA LYS A 148 -2.36 0.59 -14.45
C LYS A 148 -3.12 -0.15 -13.32
N SER A 149 -2.45 -0.91 -12.50
CA SER A 149 -2.96 -1.48 -11.24
C SER A 149 -4.25 -2.35 -11.32
N PHE A 150 -4.66 -2.84 -12.50
CA PHE A 150 -5.90 -3.61 -12.61
C PHE A 150 -5.74 -5.03 -12.04
N LEU A 151 -6.49 -5.31 -10.97
CA LEU A 151 -6.44 -6.59 -10.28
C LEU A 151 -7.31 -7.63 -10.98
N ILE A 152 -6.73 -8.77 -11.32
CA ILE A 152 -7.48 -9.96 -11.72
C ILE A 152 -7.87 -10.71 -10.47
N SER A 153 -9.19 -10.75 -10.18
CA SER A 153 -9.74 -11.28 -8.93
C SER A 153 -9.31 -12.72 -8.67
N GLU A 154 -9.04 -13.02 -7.41
CA GLU A 154 -8.79 -14.38 -6.92
C GLU A 154 -9.92 -15.37 -7.26
N THR A 155 -11.13 -14.86 -7.43
CA THR A 155 -12.29 -15.65 -7.80
C THR A 155 -12.08 -16.43 -9.12
N LEU A 156 -11.29 -15.90 -10.09
CA LEU A 156 -10.96 -16.65 -11.31
C LEU A 156 -10.25 -17.97 -10.98
N ARG A 157 -9.26 -17.91 -10.07
CA ARG A 157 -8.56 -19.11 -9.59
C ARG A 157 -9.51 -20.04 -8.83
N GLY A 158 -10.39 -19.46 -8.02
CA GLY A 158 -11.47 -20.20 -7.33
C GLY A 158 -12.41 -20.93 -8.27
N GLU A 159 -12.66 -20.40 -9.47
CA GLU A 159 -13.48 -21.04 -10.53
C GLU A 159 -12.65 -21.97 -11.44
N GLY A 160 -11.39 -22.20 -11.10
CA GLY A 160 -10.52 -23.19 -11.73
C GLY A 160 -9.57 -22.66 -12.81
N ALA A 161 -9.42 -21.33 -12.93
CA ALA A 161 -8.43 -20.77 -13.84
C ALA A 161 -7.03 -21.26 -13.48
N LYS A 162 -6.21 -21.57 -14.51
CA LYS A 162 -4.89 -22.18 -14.40
C LYS A 162 -3.79 -21.18 -14.65
N LEU A 163 -2.72 -21.23 -13.84
CA LEU A 163 -1.49 -20.47 -14.05
C LEU A 163 -0.57 -21.25 -15.00
N ILE A 164 -0.23 -20.63 -16.11
CA ILE A 164 0.61 -21.24 -17.15
C ILE A 164 1.77 -20.33 -17.52
N LEU A 165 2.88 -20.94 -17.94
CA LEU A 165 4.03 -20.27 -18.54
C LEU A 165 3.70 -19.80 -19.97
N PRO A 166 4.55 -18.96 -20.60
CA PRO A 166 4.37 -18.53 -22.00
C PRO A 166 4.30 -19.68 -23.02
N ASN A 167 4.85 -20.83 -22.69
CA ASN A 167 4.80 -22.05 -23.51
C ASN A 167 3.51 -22.89 -23.29
N GLY A 168 2.62 -22.46 -22.39
CA GLY A 168 1.37 -23.15 -22.06
C GLY A 168 1.47 -24.19 -20.95
N GLU A 169 2.62 -24.37 -20.33
CA GLU A 169 2.86 -25.37 -19.28
C GLU A 169 2.32 -24.89 -17.91
N GLU A 170 1.52 -25.72 -17.23
CA GLU A 170 1.09 -25.49 -15.85
C GLU A 170 2.27 -25.72 -14.90
N PHE A 171 2.46 -24.86 -13.90
CA PHE A 171 3.61 -24.95 -12.98
C PHE A 171 3.24 -25.05 -11.50
N MET A 172 2.01 -24.73 -11.07
CA MET A 172 1.67 -24.68 -9.65
C MET A 172 1.82 -26.02 -8.92
N HIS A 173 1.72 -27.14 -9.61
CA HIS A 173 1.93 -28.50 -9.06
C HIS A 173 3.35 -28.73 -8.49
N ASN A 174 4.32 -27.91 -8.91
CA ASN A 174 5.70 -27.96 -8.39
C ASN A 174 5.86 -27.25 -7.03
N TYR A 175 4.83 -26.50 -6.58
CA TYR A 175 4.92 -25.60 -5.43
C TYR A 175 3.95 -25.92 -4.29
N ASP A 176 2.73 -26.38 -4.60
CA ASP A 176 1.72 -26.66 -3.57
C ASP A 176 0.64 -27.60 -4.12
N ASP A 177 0.25 -28.62 -3.34
CA ASP A 177 -0.79 -29.61 -3.71
C ASP A 177 -2.16 -28.98 -3.94
N ARG A 178 -2.43 -27.79 -3.38
CA ARG A 178 -3.66 -27.02 -3.56
C ARG A 178 -3.67 -26.25 -4.89
N LEU A 179 -2.59 -26.30 -5.64
CA LEU A 179 -2.42 -25.62 -6.92
C LEU A 179 -2.71 -24.12 -6.83
N GLU A 180 -3.52 -23.58 -7.73
CA GLU A 180 -3.91 -22.16 -7.76
C GLU A 180 -4.75 -21.71 -6.55
N LEU A 181 -5.24 -22.64 -5.75
CA LEU A 181 -5.97 -22.38 -4.49
C LEU A 181 -5.04 -22.29 -3.27
N ALA A 182 -3.74 -22.43 -3.45
CA ALA A 182 -2.76 -22.19 -2.40
C ALA A 182 -2.86 -20.73 -1.87
N PRO A 183 -2.37 -20.43 -0.65
CA PRO A 183 -2.31 -19.07 -0.12
C PRO A 183 -1.65 -18.09 -1.06
N ARG A 184 -2.09 -16.83 -1.05
CA ARG A 184 -1.61 -15.77 -1.95
C ARG A 184 -0.10 -15.64 -2.00
N ASP A 185 0.55 -15.73 -0.85
CA ASP A 185 2.01 -15.64 -0.72
C ASP A 185 2.71 -16.83 -1.39
N THR A 186 2.16 -18.04 -1.31
CA THR A 186 2.68 -19.22 -1.99
C THR A 186 2.56 -19.07 -3.51
N VAL A 187 1.39 -18.67 -4.00
CA VAL A 187 1.17 -18.45 -5.44
C VAL A 187 2.06 -17.32 -5.97
N ALA A 188 2.15 -16.21 -5.23
CA ALA A 188 3.01 -15.10 -5.63
C ALA A 188 4.50 -15.49 -5.67
N ARG A 189 4.99 -16.31 -4.71
CA ARG A 189 6.35 -16.84 -4.73
C ARG A 189 6.59 -17.77 -5.93
N ALA A 190 5.64 -18.63 -6.24
CA ALA A 190 5.73 -19.52 -7.40
C ALA A 190 5.87 -18.71 -8.70
N ILE A 191 5.00 -17.74 -8.92
CA ILE A 191 5.07 -16.86 -10.10
C ILE A 191 6.39 -16.09 -10.16
N ASP A 192 6.83 -15.46 -9.04
CA ASP A 192 8.10 -14.74 -8.98
C ASP A 192 9.31 -15.63 -9.28
N HIS A 193 9.27 -16.89 -8.81
CA HIS A 193 10.31 -17.87 -9.07
C HIS A 193 10.38 -18.22 -10.55
N GLU A 194 9.26 -18.56 -11.17
CA GLU A 194 9.18 -18.90 -12.58
C GLU A 194 9.63 -17.73 -13.47
N MET A 195 9.11 -16.52 -13.20
CA MET A 195 9.51 -15.33 -13.94
C MET A 195 11.01 -15.07 -13.87
N LYS A 196 11.62 -15.17 -12.69
CA LYS A 196 13.04 -14.91 -12.48
C LYS A 196 13.94 -16.02 -13.05
N THR A 197 13.52 -17.27 -12.94
CA THR A 197 14.28 -18.42 -13.42
C THR A 197 14.36 -18.42 -14.95
N HIS A 198 13.25 -18.10 -15.61
CA HIS A 198 13.15 -18.16 -17.07
C HIS A 198 13.33 -16.79 -17.75
N GLY A 199 13.44 -15.69 -16.99
CA GLY A 199 13.57 -14.34 -17.55
C GLY A 199 12.29 -13.83 -18.19
N PHE A 200 11.11 -14.29 -17.75
CA PHE A 200 9.83 -13.84 -18.28
C PHE A 200 9.36 -12.55 -17.61
N ASP A 201 8.71 -11.67 -18.37
CA ASP A 201 8.10 -10.45 -17.85
C ASP A 201 6.76 -10.70 -17.17
N CYS A 202 6.06 -11.79 -17.51
CA CYS A 202 4.77 -12.18 -16.92
C CYS A 202 4.55 -13.70 -17.09
N VAL A 203 3.54 -14.20 -16.37
CA VAL A 203 2.91 -15.50 -16.61
C VAL A 203 1.47 -15.29 -17.08
N TYR A 204 0.73 -16.35 -17.33
CA TYR A 204 -0.63 -16.26 -17.84
C TYR A 204 -1.61 -16.96 -16.92
N LEU A 205 -2.81 -16.38 -16.78
CA LEU A 205 -3.95 -17.00 -16.10
C LEU A 205 -5.00 -17.38 -17.13
N ASP A 206 -5.22 -18.67 -17.31
CA ASP A 206 -6.12 -19.23 -18.32
C ASP A 206 -7.44 -19.68 -17.70
N ILE A 207 -8.56 -19.16 -18.22
CA ILE A 207 -9.94 -19.60 -17.96
C ILE A 207 -10.69 -19.87 -19.26
N SER A 208 -10.04 -19.76 -20.41
CA SER A 208 -10.65 -19.83 -21.74
C SER A 208 -11.26 -21.19 -22.08
N PHE A 209 -10.94 -22.22 -21.31
CA PHE A 209 -11.56 -23.55 -21.43
C PHE A 209 -13.02 -23.61 -20.93
N LYS A 210 -13.51 -22.56 -20.25
CA LYS A 210 -14.91 -22.43 -19.83
C LYS A 210 -15.78 -21.83 -20.94
N ASP A 211 -17.08 -22.05 -20.88
CA ASP A 211 -18.03 -21.46 -21.84
C ASP A 211 -17.98 -19.92 -21.80
N SER A 212 -17.88 -19.30 -22.99
CA SER A 212 -17.70 -17.84 -23.14
C SER A 212 -18.85 -17.03 -22.54
N LYS A 213 -20.11 -17.52 -22.64
CA LYS A 213 -21.27 -16.83 -22.07
C LYS A 213 -21.24 -16.90 -20.55
N TRP A 214 -20.78 -18.05 -20.01
CA TRP A 214 -20.58 -18.21 -18.59
C TRP A 214 -19.50 -17.27 -18.06
N ILE A 215 -18.33 -17.18 -18.73
CA ILE A 215 -17.23 -16.27 -18.35
C ILE A 215 -17.73 -14.82 -18.31
N SER A 216 -18.34 -14.35 -19.39
CA SER A 216 -18.82 -12.95 -19.50
C SER A 216 -19.91 -12.63 -18.46
N LYS A 217 -20.75 -13.58 -18.12
CA LYS A 217 -21.78 -13.41 -17.07
C LYS A 217 -21.19 -13.41 -15.66
N ARG A 218 -20.19 -14.26 -15.42
CA ARG A 218 -19.58 -14.45 -14.09
C ARG A 218 -18.59 -13.34 -13.75
N PHE A 219 -17.86 -12.82 -14.77
CA PHE A 219 -16.80 -11.83 -14.64
C PHE A 219 -16.98 -10.63 -15.59
N PRO A 220 -18.11 -9.89 -15.54
CA PRO A 220 -18.41 -8.86 -16.51
C PRO A 220 -17.38 -7.74 -16.51
N ASN A 221 -16.96 -7.24 -15.34
CA ASN A 221 -15.99 -6.15 -15.24
C ASN A 221 -14.59 -6.54 -15.75
N ILE A 222 -14.14 -7.77 -15.44
CA ILE A 222 -12.84 -8.27 -15.91
C ILE A 222 -12.89 -8.47 -17.43
N THR A 223 -13.96 -9.05 -17.96
CA THR A 223 -14.16 -9.24 -19.39
C THR A 223 -14.16 -7.91 -20.15
N GLU A 224 -14.93 -6.94 -19.67
CA GLU A 224 -14.98 -5.60 -20.25
C GLU A 224 -13.61 -4.92 -20.21
N ARG A 225 -12.97 -4.90 -19.04
CA ARG A 225 -11.67 -4.24 -18.88
C ARG A 225 -10.58 -4.88 -19.75
N CYS A 226 -10.50 -6.19 -19.79
CA CYS A 226 -9.55 -6.89 -20.64
C CYS A 226 -9.83 -6.63 -22.13
N SER A 227 -11.10 -6.64 -22.52
CA SER A 227 -11.51 -6.34 -23.91
C SER A 227 -11.11 -4.94 -24.34
N THR A 228 -11.24 -3.91 -23.48
CA THR A 228 -10.77 -2.54 -23.80
C THR A 228 -9.26 -2.45 -24.02
N LEU A 229 -8.51 -3.44 -23.58
CA LEU A 229 -7.05 -3.56 -23.75
C LEU A 229 -6.66 -4.58 -24.83
N GLY A 230 -7.62 -5.07 -25.61
CA GLY A 230 -7.38 -6.02 -26.70
C GLY A 230 -7.18 -7.48 -26.25
N ILE A 231 -7.54 -7.80 -25.01
CA ILE A 231 -7.43 -9.16 -24.43
C ILE A 231 -8.83 -9.76 -24.33
N ASP A 232 -9.12 -10.78 -25.13
CA ASP A 232 -10.33 -11.58 -25.04
C ASP A 232 -10.11 -12.78 -24.13
N ILE A 233 -10.55 -12.69 -22.89
CA ILE A 233 -10.38 -13.72 -21.86
C ILE A 233 -11.23 -15.00 -22.12
N CYS A 234 -12.16 -14.94 -23.07
CA CYS A 234 -12.95 -16.10 -23.49
C CYS A 234 -12.20 -17.01 -24.48
N SER A 235 -11.13 -16.52 -25.08
CA SER A 235 -10.37 -17.24 -26.10
C SER A 235 -8.86 -17.28 -25.87
N LYS A 236 -8.35 -16.44 -24.95
CA LYS A 236 -6.91 -16.29 -24.69
C LYS A 236 -6.63 -16.18 -23.19
N PRO A 237 -5.49 -16.71 -22.73
CA PRO A 237 -5.03 -16.51 -21.36
C PRO A 237 -4.75 -15.03 -21.05
N ILE A 238 -4.94 -14.63 -19.81
CA ILE A 238 -4.74 -13.27 -19.29
C ILE A 238 -3.27 -13.13 -18.85
N PRO A 239 -2.48 -12.20 -19.39
CA PRO A 239 -1.12 -11.97 -18.89
C PRO A 239 -1.19 -11.34 -17.49
N VAL A 240 -0.50 -11.96 -16.52
CA VAL A 240 -0.51 -11.52 -15.11
C VAL A 240 0.89 -11.49 -14.52
N VAL A 241 1.05 -10.60 -13.53
CA VAL A 241 2.27 -10.41 -12.75
C VAL A 241 1.89 -10.22 -11.28
N PRO A 242 2.69 -10.67 -10.31
CA PRO A 242 2.48 -10.32 -8.93
C PRO A 242 2.62 -8.80 -8.74
N ALA A 243 1.87 -8.22 -7.82
CA ALA A 243 1.90 -6.78 -7.58
C ALA A 243 1.83 -6.48 -6.08
N ALA A 244 2.62 -5.51 -5.61
CA ALA A 244 2.53 -5.02 -4.24
C ALA A 244 1.11 -4.50 -3.98
N HIS A 245 0.49 -4.95 -2.88
CA HIS A 245 -0.94 -4.80 -2.65
C HIS A 245 -1.28 -4.16 -1.32
N TYR A 246 -0.55 -4.51 -0.25
CA TYR A 246 -0.82 -4.00 1.09
C TYR A 246 0.46 -3.96 1.95
N THR A 247 0.62 -2.89 2.72
CA THR A 247 1.71 -2.69 3.69
C THR A 247 1.19 -3.05 5.08
N CYS A 248 1.69 -4.15 5.68
CA CYS A 248 1.29 -4.56 7.04
C CYS A 248 2.01 -3.79 8.15
N GLY A 249 3.17 -3.23 7.83
CA GLY A 249 3.93 -2.33 8.70
C GLY A 249 3.42 -0.89 8.63
N GLY A 250 4.06 0.00 9.36
CA GLY A 250 3.70 1.42 9.38
C GLY A 250 4.12 2.12 10.67
N VAL A 251 3.51 3.27 10.92
CA VAL A 251 3.69 4.05 12.15
C VAL A 251 3.16 3.26 13.35
N ASN A 252 4.01 3.02 14.34
CA ASN A 252 3.61 2.32 15.57
C ASN A 252 2.55 3.11 16.33
N THR A 253 1.45 2.46 16.69
CA THR A 253 0.35 3.09 17.42
C THR A 253 -0.18 2.21 18.54
N ASP A 254 -0.73 2.85 19.55
CA ASP A 254 -1.52 2.17 20.57
C ASP A 254 -2.95 1.85 20.08
N LEU A 255 -3.78 1.26 20.95
CA LEU A 255 -5.19 0.95 20.66
C LEU A 255 -6.08 2.19 20.44
N SER A 256 -5.59 3.37 20.77
CA SER A 256 -6.22 4.66 20.50
C SER A 256 -5.74 5.32 19.22
N ALA A 257 -4.91 4.61 18.45
CA ALA A 257 -4.23 5.09 17.25
C ALA A 257 -3.22 6.24 17.51
N GLN A 258 -2.79 6.46 18.76
CA GLN A 258 -1.79 7.47 19.09
C GLN A 258 -0.38 6.92 18.85
N SER A 259 0.49 7.73 18.23
CA SER A 259 1.92 7.42 18.04
C SER A 259 2.74 7.74 19.29
N ASN A 260 4.05 7.52 19.24
CA ASN A 260 4.98 7.97 20.28
C ASN A 260 5.22 9.50 20.30
N ILE A 261 4.68 10.24 19.32
CA ILE A 261 4.72 11.71 19.27
C ILE A 261 3.37 12.25 19.78
N ASP A 262 3.43 13.19 20.70
CA ASP A 262 2.23 13.81 21.27
C ASP A 262 1.40 14.51 20.18
N ASN A 263 0.07 14.41 20.25
CA ASN A 263 -0.89 14.98 19.32
C ASN A 263 -0.83 14.42 17.88
N LEU A 264 -0.03 13.36 17.64
CA LEU A 264 0.06 12.69 16.35
C LEU A 264 -0.57 11.30 16.42
N TYR A 265 -1.50 11.04 15.52
CA TYR A 265 -2.24 9.79 15.37
C TYR A 265 -2.01 9.21 13.99
N ALA A 266 -2.14 7.88 13.84
CA ALA A 266 -2.14 7.21 12.54
C ALA A 266 -3.25 6.14 12.51
N ILE A 267 -4.02 6.10 11.41
CA ILE A 267 -5.15 5.20 11.21
C ILE A 267 -5.16 4.58 9.81
N GLY A 268 -5.66 3.36 9.70
CA GLY A 268 -5.66 2.62 8.43
C GLY A 268 -4.25 2.16 8.05
N GLU A 269 -4.01 1.94 6.76
CA GLU A 269 -2.80 1.28 6.25
C GLU A 269 -1.48 2.03 6.52
N VAL A 270 -1.51 3.31 6.89
CA VAL A 270 -0.32 4.06 7.33
C VAL A 270 0.17 3.61 8.71
N ALA A 271 -0.72 3.02 9.52
CA ALA A 271 -0.46 2.63 10.90
C ALA A 271 -0.04 1.15 11.01
N HIS A 272 0.84 0.87 11.96
CA HIS A 272 1.07 -0.47 12.47
C HIS A 272 0.31 -0.63 13.79
N THR A 273 -0.90 -1.19 13.71
CA THR A 273 -1.75 -1.48 14.88
C THR A 273 -1.49 -2.87 15.49
N GLY A 274 -0.72 -3.70 14.78
CA GLY A 274 -0.46 -5.10 15.13
C GLY A 274 -1.55 -6.08 14.69
N VAL A 275 -2.72 -5.61 14.22
CA VAL A 275 -3.87 -6.46 13.87
C VAL A 275 -3.59 -7.43 12.72
N HIS A 276 -2.71 -7.06 11.81
CA HIS A 276 -2.37 -7.88 10.65
C HIS A 276 -1.20 -8.84 10.89
N GLY A 277 -0.39 -8.61 11.93
CA GLY A 277 0.81 -9.40 12.18
C GLY A 277 1.74 -9.41 10.94
N ALA A 278 2.25 -10.60 10.61
CA ALA A 278 3.16 -10.78 9.47
C ALA A 278 2.46 -11.01 8.12
N ASN A 279 1.13 -11.11 8.09
CA ASN A 279 0.33 -11.31 6.87
C ASN A 279 -1.14 -10.92 7.09
N ARG A 280 -1.64 -9.97 6.32
CA ARG A 280 -3.02 -9.51 6.39
C ARG A 280 -3.99 -10.55 5.80
N ILE A 281 -5.08 -10.82 6.52
CA ILE A 281 -6.23 -11.56 5.98
C ILE A 281 -7.06 -10.63 5.09
N ALA A 282 -7.57 -11.18 3.98
CA ALA A 282 -8.42 -10.45 3.04
C ALA A 282 -9.61 -9.76 3.75
N SER A 283 -9.96 -8.57 3.31
CA SER A 283 -11.03 -7.68 3.81
C SER A 283 -10.84 -7.10 5.23
N ASN A 284 -9.83 -7.53 6.00
CA ASN A 284 -9.60 -6.99 7.34
C ASN A 284 -9.08 -5.53 7.34
N SER A 285 -8.48 -5.07 6.25
CA SER A 285 -7.98 -3.68 6.16
C SER A 285 -9.08 -2.63 6.32
N LEU A 286 -10.25 -2.86 5.71
CA LEU A 286 -11.38 -1.94 5.84
C LEU A 286 -11.94 -1.92 7.27
N LEU A 287 -11.95 -3.06 7.95
CA LEU A 287 -12.35 -3.14 9.37
C LEU A 287 -11.36 -2.38 10.26
N GLU A 288 -10.07 -2.52 10.01
CA GLU A 288 -9.03 -1.76 10.72
C GLU A 288 -9.27 -0.25 10.58
N CYS A 289 -9.44 0.25 9.35
CA CYS A 289 -9.72 1.66 9.10
C CYS A 289 -10.91 2.17 9.94
N ILE A 290 -12.03 1.45 9.95
CA ILE A 290 -13.26 1.86 10.64
C ILE A 290 -13.09 1.81 12.17
N VAL A 291 -12.51 0.74 12.68
CA VAL A 291 -12.39 0.52 14.14
C VAL A 291 -11.40 1.51 14.75
N PHE A 292 -10.21 1.66 14.15
CA PHE A 292 -9.18 2.54 14.70
C PHE A 292 -9.51 4.02 14.48
N ALA A 293 -10.18 4.40 13.37
CA ALA A 293 -10.70 5.76 13.23
C ALA A 293 -11.69 6.12 14.33
N LYS A 294 -12.59 5.19 14.69
CA LYS A 294 -13.55 5.39 15.79
C LYS A 294 -12.86 5.44 17.16
N SER A 295 -11.84 4.60 17.38
CA SER A 295 -11.04 4.61 18.62
C SER A 295 -10.28 5.93 18.77
N CYS A 296 -9.62 6.38 17.68
CA CYS A 296 -8.93 7.67 17.62
C CYS A 296 -9.86 8.84 17.96
N ALA A 297 -11.01 8.93 17.31
CA ALA A 297 -11.99 9.98 17.56
C ALA A 297 -12.47 9.99 19.02
N LYS A 298 -12.71 8.83 19.61
CA LYS A 298 -13.08 8.72 21.04
C LYS A 298 -11.96 9.19 21.97
N ASN A 299 -10.70 8.89 21.67
CA ASN A 299 -9.55 9.32 22.45
C ASN A 299 -9.40 10.84 22.38
N ILE A 300 -9.43 11.41 21.18
CA ILE A 300 -9.32 12.86 20.96
C ILE A 300 -10.40 13.63 21.71
N ASN A 301 -11.65 13.17 21.67
CA ASN A 301 -12.77 13.83 22.34
C ASN A 301 -12.72 13.76 23.88
N LYS A 302 -11.98 12.84 24.46
CA LYS A 302 -11.80 12.73 25.91
C LYS A 302 -10.72 13.67 26.44
N ASN A 303 -9.77 14.04 25.61
CA ASN A 303 -8.63 14.86 26.00
C ASN A 303 -8.96 16.35 25.77
N SER A 304 -8.82 17.17 26.81
CA SER A 304 -8.99 18.62 26.66
C SER A 304 -7.98 19.17 25.64
N ILE A 305 -8.48 20.05 24.79
CA ILE A 305 -7.65 20.74 23.80
C ILE A 305 -7.14 22.02 24.44
N GLY A 306 -5.83 22.20 24.55
CA GLY A 306 -5.22 23.46 24.95
C GLY A 306 -5.53 24.56 23.93
N ASN A 307 -5.66 25.80 24.39
CA ASN A 307 -5.98 26.96 23.53
C ASN A 307 -4.74 27.67 22.95
N ILE A 308 -3.55 27.17 23.25
CA ILE A 308 -2.30 27.84 22.86
C ILE A 308 -1.64 27.08 21.73
N PHE A 309 -1.42 27.76 20.60
CA PHE A 309 -0.57 27.27 19.54
C PHE A 309 0.83 27.87 19.69
N PRO A 310 1.89 27.08 19.46
CA PRO A 310 3.24 27.63 19.38
C PRO A 310 3.38 28.53 18.16
N THR A 311 4.37 29.42 18.20
CA THR A 311 4.78 30.17 17.01
C THR A 311 5.47 29.21 16.05
N ILE A 312 4.84 28.98 14.91
CA ILE A 312 5.39 28.13 13.85
C ILE A 312 6.10 28.97 12.81
N ASN A 313 7.32 28.63 12.48
CA ASN A 313 8.05 29.27 11.39
C ASN A 313 7.36 28.99 10.05
N ALA A 314 7.27 30.01 9.20
CA ALA A 314 6.85 29.82 7.83
C ALA A 314 7.86 28.95 7.06
N TRP A 315 7.41 28.33 5.99
CA TRP A 315 8.30 27.59 5.09
C TRP A 315 9.31 28.57 4.47
N ASP A 316 10.60 28.25 4.59
CA ASP A 316 11.67 29.06 4.02
C ASP A 316 12.15 28.50 2.68
N ALA A 317 11.76 29.16 1.60
CA ALA A 317 12.18 28.86 0.22
C ALA A 317 13.25 29.83 -0.29
N SER A 318 13.86 30.65 0.57
CA SER A 318 14.79 31.72 0.14
C SER A 318 16.10 31.21 -0.47
N ARG A 319 16.44 29.94 -0.26
CA ARG A 319 17.70 29.33 -0.69
C ARG A 319 17.58 28.38 -1.87
N VAL A 320 16.40 28.23 -2.43
CA VAL A 320 16.13 27.30 -3.55
C VAL A 320 15.75 28.06 -4.82
N GLU A 321 16.08 27.49 -5.96
CA GLU A 321 15.74 28.03 -7.28
C GLU A 321 14.90 27.02 -8.08
N PRO A 322 14.11 27.47 -9.08
CA PRO A 322 13.35 26.57 -9.94
C PRO A 322 14.27 25.61 -10.70
N SER A 323 13.94 24.32 -10.67
CA SER A 323 14.66 23.34 -11.50
C SER A 323 14.36 23.56 -12.98
N LYS A 324 15.38 23.48 -13.81
CA LYS A 324 15.26 23.58 -15.27
C LYS A 324 14.92 22.25 -15.93
N GLU A 325 15.15 21.13 -15.22
CA GLU A 325 15.02 19.77 -15.79
C GLU A 325 14.36 18.85 -14.77
N MET A 326 13.25 18.23 -15.18
CA MET A 326 12.53 17.21 -14.37
C MET A 326 12.98 15.78 -14.69
N VAL A 327 13.88 15.60 -15.67
CA VAL A 327 14.36 14.27 -16.09
C VAL A 327 15.01 13.50 -14.94
N VAL A 328 15.73 14.18 -14.05
CA VAL A 328 16.38 13.57 -12.90
C VAL A 328 15.36 12.96 -11.94
N VAL A 329 14.30 13.69 -11.59
CA VAL A 329 13.23 13.22 -10.71
C VAL A 329 12.54 11.99 -11.30
N THR A 330 12.17 12.05 -12.57
CA THR A 330 11.51 10.95 -13.28
C THR A 330 12.41 9.71 -13.39
N HIS A 331 13.70 9.92 -13.67
CA HIS A 331 14.68 8.83 -13.77
C HIS A 331 14.83 8.11 -12.43
N LEU A 332 15.10 8.87 -11.35
CA LEU A 332 15.29 8.31 -10.02
C LEU A 332 14.03 7.63 -9.47
N TRP A 333 12.84 8.15 -9.80
CA TRP A 333 11.57 7.51 -9.50
C TRP A 333 11.48 6.07 -10.09
N HIS A 334 11.83 5.93 -11.36
CA HIS A 334 11.82 4.62 -12.00
C HIS A 334 12.93 3.70 -11.48
N GLU A 335 14.11 4.25 -11.19
CA GLU A 335 15.24 3.47 -10.68
C GLU A 335 14.93 2.88 -9.29
N VAL A 336 14.41 3.68 -8.36
CA VAL A 336 14.00 3.20 -7.02
C VAL A 336 13.03 2.03 -7.13
N ARG A 337 11.98 2.16 -7.93
CA ARG A 337 10.96 1.12 -8.08
C ARG A 337 11.50 -0.16 -8.71
N ARG A 338 12.45 -0.05 -9.65
CA ARG A 338 13.15 -1.22 -10.22
C ARG A 338 14.07 -1.88 -9.20
N ILE A 339 14.81 -1.11 -8.39
CA ILE A 339 15.63 -1.66 -7.31
C ILE A 339 14.75 -2.44 -6.34
N MET A 340 13.65 -1.87 -5.90
CA MET A 340 12.74 -2.52 -4.95
C MET A 340 12.14 -3.80 -5.56
N TRP A 341 11.71 -3.78 -6.81
CA TRP A 341 11.18 -4.95 -7.49
C TRP A 341 12.20 -6.08 -7.63
N ASN A 342 13.40 -5.76 -8.13
CA ASN A 342 14.40 -6.78 -8.47
C ASN A 342 15.13 -7.34 -7.24
N PHE A 343 15.36 -6.52 -6.21
CA PHE A 343 16.20 -6.90 -5.07
C PHE A 343 15.46 -7.07 -3.75
N VAL A 344 14.27 -6.46 -3.59
CA VAL A 344 13.52 -6.40 -2.31
C VAL A 344 12.10 -6.98 -2.44
N GLY A 345 11.81 -7.62 -3.56
CA GLY A 345 10.49 -8.16 -3.90
C GLY A 345 10.06 -9.34 -3.01
N ILE A 346 9.41 -10.33 -3.63
CA ILE A 346 8.75 -11.45 -2.93
C ILE A 346 9.76 -12.40 -2.29
N VAL A 347 10.78 -12.80 -3.07
CA VAL A 347 11.87 -13.68 -2.60
C VAL A 347 13.13 -12.86 -2.42
N ARG A 348 13.64 -12.83 -1.18
CA ARG A 348 14.76 -12.00 -0.75
C ARG A 348 16.00 -12.85 -0.43
N SER A 349 17.17 -12.22 -0.43
CA SER A 349 18.42 -12.75 0.14
C SER A 349 19.23 -11.60 0.72
N ASP A 350 20.11 -11.87 1.68
CA ASP A 350 20.96 -10.85 2.30
C ASP A 350 21.80 -10.11 1.25
N ASN A 351 22.34 -10.84 0.25
CA ASN A 351 23.12 -10.23 -0.81
C ASN A 351 22.31 -9.24 -1.67
N ARG A 352 21.08 -9.61 -2.05
CA ARG A 352 20.17 -8.71 -2.78
C ARG A 352 19.79 -7.50 -1.94
N LEU A 353 19.43 -7.70 -0.67
CA LEU A 353 19.06 -6.62 0.25
C LEU A 353 20.21 -5.63 0.49
N LYS A 354 21.46 -6.13 0.69
CA LYS A 354 22.65 -5.27 0.79
C LYS A 354 22.93 -4.48 -0.48
N SER A 355 22.76 -5.09 -1.65
CA SER A 355 22.88 -4.41 -2.93
C SER A 355 21.83 -3.31 -3.11
N ALA A 356 20.59 -3.56 -2.70
CA ALA A 356 19.52 -2.54 -2.68
C ALA A 356 19.85 -1.40 -1.73
N SER A 357 20.28 -1.71 -0.50
CA SER A 357 20.68 -0.72 0.52
C SER A 357 21.74 0.23 -0.02
N HIS A 358 22.81 -0.30 -0.61
CA HIS A 358 23.90 0.52 -1.16
C HIS A 358 23.43 1.45 -2.28
N ARG A 359 22.60 0.97 -3.20
CA ARG A 359 22.05 1.76 -4.31
C ARG A 359 21.10 2.86 -3.78
N LEU A 360 20.18 2.51 -2.89
CA LEU A 360 19.22 3.44 -2.31
C LEU A 360 19.90 4.53 -1.46
N GLN A 361 21.03 4.23 -0.80
CA GLN A 361 21.82 5.25 -0.10
C GLN A 361 22.36 6.34 -1.06
N LYS A 362 22.86 5.95 -2.25
CA LYS A 362 23.34 6.89 -3.27
C LYS A 362 22.20 7.76 -3.78
N ILE A 363 21.08 7.14 -4.16
CA ILE A 363 19.88 7.85 -4.63
C ILE A 363 19.35 8.79 -3.53
N HIS A 364 19.32 8.35 -2.28
CA HIS A 364 18.86 9.18 -1.16
C HIS A 364 19.72 10.44 -1.00
N LYS A 365 21.04 10.31 -1.14
CA LYS A 365 21.93 11.48 -1.11
C LYS A 365 21.61 12.42 -2.27
N GLU A 366 21.53 11.92 -3.49
CA GLU A 366 21.23 12.71 -4.68
C GLU A 366 19.88 13.44 -4.58
N VAL A 367 18.84 12.74 -4.12
CA VAL A 367 17.51 13.34 -3.90
C VAL A 367 17.54 14.41 -2.82
N ASN A 368 18.28 14.21 -1.73
CA ASN A 368 18.41 15.22 -0.68
C ASN A 368 19.18 16.46 -1.18
N ASP A 369 20.26 16.27 -1.92
CA ASP A 369 21.02 17.37 -2.52
C ASP A 369 20.11 18.16 -3.48
N TYR A 370 19.33 17.47 -4.32
CA TYR A 370 18.36 18.07 -5.23
C TYR A 370 17.26 18.84 -4.48
N TYR A 371 16.72 18.26 -3.40
CA TYR A 371 15.69 18.87 -2.56
C TYR A 371 16.17 20.14 -1.85
N GLN A 372 17.45 20.26 -1.53
CA GLN A 372 18.04 21.45 -0.90
C GLN A 372 18.32 22.57 -1.89
N LEU A 373 18.52 22.26 -3.17
CA LEU A 373 18.90 23.22 -4.20
C LEU A 373 17.71 23.78 -4.97
N TYR A 374 16.63 22.97 -5.11
CA TYR A 374 15.53 23.33 -6.00
C TYR A 374 14.20 23.50 -5.28
N THR A 375 13.36 24.36 -5.85
CA THR A 375 11.97 24.54 -5.42
C THR A 375 11.23 23.20 -5.45
N ILE A 376 10.52 22.88 -4.39
CA ILE A 376 9.78 21.63 -4.29
C ILE A 376 8.63 21.58 -5.29
N THR A 377 8.41 20.39 -5.83
CA THR A 377 7.27 20.01 -6.66
C THR A 377 6.62 18.78 -6.04
N ASP A 378 5.41 18.44 -6.46
CA ASP A 378 4.74 17.22 -6.02
C ASP A 378 5.58 15.97 -6.33
N ASP A 379 6.12 15.85 -7.55
CA ASP A 379 6.98 14.71 -7.93
C ASP A 379 8.24 14.60 -7.06
N LEU A 380 8.87 15.75 -6.70
CA LEU A 380 10.06 15.76 -5.86
C LEU A 380 9.73 15.37 -4.40
N ILE A 381 8.61 15.84 -3.86
CA ILE A 381 8.13 15.45 -2.53
C ILE A 381 7.87 13.94 -2.48
N GLU A 382 7.13 13.43 -3.47
CA GLU A 382 6.81 12.00 -3.57
C GLU A 382 8.07 11.14 -3.76
N LEU A 383 9.03 11.56 -4.59
CA LEU A 383 10.31 10.86 -4.77
C LEU A 383 11.11 10.81 -3.46
N ARG A 384 11.22 11.92 -2.73
CA ARG A 384 11.90 11.98 -1.43
C ARG A 384 11.30 10.98 -0.45
N ASN A 385 9.97 10.91 -0.38
CA ASN A 385 9.25 9.98 0.47
C ASN A 385 9.45 8.54 0.01
N LEU A 386 9.35 8.27 -1.29
CA LEU A 386 9.52 6.94 -1.87
C LEU A 386 10.91 6.36 -1.57
N VAL A 387 11.97 7.15 -1.71
CA VAL A 387 13.35 6.74 -1.38
C VAL A 387 13.48 6.44 0.11
N GLN A 388 12.92 7.32 0.96
CA GLN A 388 12.95 7.12 2.41
C GLN A 388 12.26 5.81 2.83
N ILE A 389 11.05 5.55 2.30
CA ILE A 389 10.30 4.32 2.56
C ILE A 389 11.04 3.09 2.05
N SER A 390 11.61 3.16 0.86
CA SER A 390 12.38 2.05 0.30
C SER A 390 13.57 1.67 1.19
N LYS A 391 14.27 2.66 1.75
CA LYS A 391 15.36 2.42 2.73
C LYS A 391 14.84 1.74 3.98
N ILE A 392 13.72 2.21 4.55
CA ILE A 392 13.12 1.65 5.77
C ILE A 392 12.70 0.19 5.52
N ILE A 393 12.07 -0.12 4.38
CA ILE A 393 11.69 -1.50 4.01
C ILE A 393 12.94 -2.40 3.95
N VAL A 394 14.01 -1.94 3.31
CA VAL A 394 15.26 -2.72 3.18
C VAL A 394 15.92 -2.93 4.54
N GLU A 395 15.96 -1.92 5.38
CA GLU A 395 16.54 -1.99 6.73
C GLU A 395 15.75 -2.96 7.62
N SER A 396 14.41 -2.87 7.61
CA SER A 396 13.53 -3.81 8.30
C SER A 396 13.75 -5.24 7.80
N ALA A 397 13.85 -5.45 6.48
CA ALA A 397 14.10 -6.76 5.88
C ALA A 397 15.48 -7.32 6.23
N LEU A 398 16.53 -6.49 6.30
CA LEU A 398 17.87 -6.89 6.69
C LEU A 398 17.98 -7.24 8.19
N SER A 399 17.19 -6.57 9.03
CA SER A 399 17.18 -6.84 10.47
C SER A 399 16.54 -8.19 10.83
N ARG A 400 15.59 -8.67 10.02
CA ARG A 400 14.86 -9.92 10.26
C ARG A 400 15.62 -11.13 9.71
N LYS A 401 16.13 -11.99 10.62
CA LYS A 401 16.90 -13.19 10.29
C LYS A 401 16.04 -14.47 10.39
N GLU A 402 14.87 -14.42 9.82
CA GLU A 402 13.92 -15.54 9.70
C GLU A 402 13.05 -15.35 8.45
N SER A 403 12.30 -16.38 8.04
CA SER A 403 11.19 -16.25 7.10
C SER A 403 9.87 -16.40 7.86
N ARG A 404 9.02 -15.36 7.80
CA ARG A 404 7.74 -15.32 8.52
C ARG A 404 6.71 -14.54 7.70
N GLY A 405 5.53 -15.13 7.50
CA GLY A 405 4.45 -14.50 6.75
C GLY A 405 4.90 -14.02 5.38
N LEU A 406 4.79 -12.71 5.15
CA LEU A 406 5.12 -12.07 3.87
C LEU A 406 6.64 -11.86 3.64
N HIS A 407 7.44 -11.96 4.69
CA HIS A 407 8.89 -11.87 4.57
C HIS A 407 9.50 -13.25 4.35
N PHE A 408 9.97 -13.51 3.14
CA PHE A 408 10.70 -14.74 2.79
C PHE A 408 12.14 -14.40 2.38
N ASN A 409 13.11 -14.92 3.16
CA ASN A 409 14.54 -14.77 2.89
C ASN A 409 15.18 -16.15 2.69
N GLN A 410 15.77 -16.39 1.52
CA GLN A 410 16.41 -17.66 1.16
C GLN A 410 17.55 -18.04 2.13
N ASP A 411 18.27 -17.04 2.67
CA ASP A 411 19.37 -17.26 3.59
C ASP A 411 18.89 -17.68 5.01
N TYR A 412 17.61 -17.38 5.32
CA TYR A 412 16.97 -17.71 6.61
C TYR A 412 15.57 -18.28 6.37
N PRO A 413 15.44 -19.50 5.78
CA PRO A 413 14.15 -20.05 5.36
C PRO A 413 13.24 -20.47 6.51
N LYS A 414 13.77 -20.63 7.72
CA LYS A 414 13.01 -21.09 8.90
C LYS A 414 12.49 -19.92 9.72
N GLN A 415 11.36 -20.13 10.39
CA GLN A 415 10.87 -19.21 11.42
C GLN A 415 11.67 -19.39 12.72
N LEU A 416 11.86 -18.30 13.46
CA LEU A 416 12.31 -18.33 14.84
C LEU A 416 11.13 -18.70 15.76
N ASP A 417 11.42 -19.36 16.88
CA ASP A 417 10.39 -19.77 17.85
C ASP A 417 9.63 -18.57 18.42
N LYS A 418 10.34 -17.47 18.67
CA LYS A 418 9.76 -16.25 19.22
C LYS A 418 9.66 -15.17 18.13
N ALA A 419 8.42 -14.74 17.85
CA ALA A 419 8.18 -13.61 16.98
C ALA A 419 8.55 -12.30 17.69
N HIS A 420 9.15 -11.36 16.95
CA HIS A 420 9.43 -10.00 17.40
C HIS A 420 9.16 -9.00 16.28
N ASN A 421 8.89 -7.75 16.63
CA ASN A 421 8.75 -6.68 15.67
C ASN A 421 10.13 -6.15 15.24
N SER A 422 10.28 -5.80 13.97
CA SER A 422 11.34 -4.91 13.51
C SER A 422 10.92 -3.47 13.80
N VAL A 423 11.79 -2.69 14.43
CA VAL A 423 11.51 -1.29 14.77
C VAL A 423 12.62 -0.42 14.21
N ILE A 424 12.27 0.57 13.41
CA ILE A 424 13.18 1.54 12.81
C ILE A 424 12.83 2.93 13.34
N ILE A 425 13.83 3.61 13.91
CA ILE A 425 13.70 4.97 14.44
C ILE A 425 14.78 5.84 13.80
N LYS A 426 14.47 7.10 13.56
CA LYS A 426 15.45 8.06 13.07
C LYS A 426 16.54 8.26 14.14
N SER A 427 17.78 7.89 13.80
CA SER A 427 18.97 8.13 14.61
C SER A 427 19.40 9.58 14.60
#